data_9bcad15dce11a794a35e1c05b36f963f
#
_entry.id   9bcad15dce11a794a35e1c05b36f963f
#
_cell.length_a   1.000
_cell.length_b   1.000
_cell.length_c   1.000
_cell.angle_alpha   90.00
_cell.angle_beta   90.00
_cell.angle_gamma   90.00
#
_symmetry.space_group_name_H-M   'P 1'
#
loop_
_entity.id
_entity.type
_entity.pdbx_description
1 polymer ?
#
loop_
_entity_poly.entity_id
_entity_poly.type
_entity_poly.pdbx_seq_one_letter_code
_entity_poly.pdbx_strand_id
1 'polypeptide(L)'
;ITTAPDGTVYVTPRVETPTLIFSKDNGVTWDEREMGTDVGTPNPRKNSEVATDSESNAYHIWTGNDQGIYMSRSIDSGDSWDAESIRISPIEVISTAFPQTDAGDPGRIAVTYLGSENGSLLDSADIDGNNWSGNGHTAPAGVHYYLYVTYSLNALDETPTFHTQRISDDPVQIGAMCLNSGDCRTDEGGSNRNLLDFNDLTIDLEGRVYIAFADGCIDGCATSPDPQPADSRAGRGSVYFLNSGPSLYLSNGDLSDLTSESVSLDDKPVTLLAEQSRPNERKVEME
;
A
#
# COMPACT_ATOMS: atom_id res chain seq x y z
N ILE A 1 12.01 6.27 -3.18
CA ILE A 1 13.33 6.60 -2.61
C ILE A 1 13.14 7.13 -1.20
N THR A 2 13.91 6.63 -0.26
CA THR A 2 13.87 7.00 1.17
C THR A 2 15.27 7.27 1.69
N THR A 3 15.41 8.20 2.63
CA THR A 3 16.68 8.49 3.29
C THR A 3 16.52 8.23 4.78
N ALA A 4 17.36 7.36 5.32
CA ALA A 4 17.41 7.07 6.75
C ALA A 4 18.08 8.20 7.55
N PRO A 5 17.82 8.31 8.88
CA PRO A 5 18.46 9.29 9.74
C PRO A 5 19.99 9.27 9.75
N ASP A 6 20.62 8.11 9.52
CA ASP A 6 22.08 7.96 9.39
C ASP A 6 22.64 8.44 8.04
N GLY A 7 21.78 8.86 7.11
CA GLY A 7 22.15 9.33 5.79
C GLY A 7 22.15 8.23 4.70
N THR A 8 21.86 6.97 5.04
CA THR A 8 21.71 5.91 4.05
C THR A 8 20.52 6.21 3.15
N VAL A 9 20.72 6.14 1.84
CA VAL A 9 19.69 6.35 0.82
C VAL A 9 19.28 5.01 0.25
N TYR A 10 17.97 4.73 0.21
CA TYR A 10 17.39 3.51 -0.34
C TYR A 10 16.54 3.81 -1.56
N VAL A 11 16.61 2.93 -2.56
CA VAL A 11 15.82 2.99 -3.79
C VAL A 11 15.27 1.60 -4.10
N THR A 12 13.97 1.51 -4.36
CA THR A 12 13.31 0.31 -4.86
C THR A 12 13.31 0.33 -6.39
N PRO A 13 14.18 -0.42 -7.07
CA PRO A 13 14.21 -0.46 -8.53
C PRO A 13 13.03 -1.26 -9.07
N ARG A 14 12.74 -1.05 -10.35
CA ARG A 14 11.68 -1.74 -11.07
C ARG A 14 12.22 -3.02 -11.71
N VAL A 15 12.35 -4.08 -10.94
CA VAL A 15 12.91 -5.38 -11.37
C VAL A 15 11.97 -6.54 -11.03
N GLU A 16 12.29 -7.75 -11.51
CA GLU A 16 11.42 -8.93 -11.35
C GLU A 16 11.50 -9.59 -9.97
N THR A 17 12.54 -9.30 -9.21
CA THR A 17 12.69 -9.79 -7.83
C THR A 17 12.69 -8.63 -6.86
N PRO A 18 12.26 -8.82 -5.59
CA PRO A 18 12.37 -7.79 -4.58
C PRO A 18 13.83 -7.40 -4.37
N THR A 19 14.19 -6.28 -4.96
CA THR A 19 15.56 -5.75 -4.95
C THR A 19 15.56 -4.37 -4.34
N LEU A 20 16.55 -4.09 -3.53
CA LEU A 20 16.82 -2.78 -2.99
C LEU A 20 18.21 -2.33 -3.40
N ILE A 21 18.32 -1.07 -3.81
CA ILE A 21 19.59 -0.40 -4.06
C ILE A 21 19.80 0.61 -2.96
N PHE A 22 21.00 0.70 -2.38
CA PHE A 22 21.28 1.65 -1.33
C PHE A 22 22.67 2.25 -1.42
N SER A 23 22.81 3.44 -0.85
CA SER A 23 24.07 4.19 -0.79
C SER A 23 24.29 4.70 0.63
N LYS A 24 25.53 4.55 1.14
CA LYS A 24 25.97 5.06 2.45
C LYS A 24 26.92 6.27 2.33
N ASP A 25 27.16 6.74 1.13
CA ASP A 25 28.14 7.81 0.83
C ASP A 25 27.55 8.95 0.01
N ASN A 26 26.28 9.29 0.25
CA ASN A 26 25.53 10.33 -0.43
C ASN A 26 25.37 10.10 -1.95
N GLY A 27 25.22 8.84 -2.37
CA GLY A 27 24.97 8.51 -3.76
C GLY A 27 26.23 8.39 -4.64
N VAL A 28 27.43 8.38 -4.05
CA VAL A 28 28.69 8.22 -4.80
C VAL A 28 28.88 6.75 -5.23
N THR A 29 28.60 5.82 -4.31
CA THR A 29 28.57 4.38 -4.61
C THR A 29 27.24 3.77 -4.21
N TRP A 30 26.85 2.69 -4.89
CA TRP A 30 25.60 2.00 -4.67
C TRP A 30 25.82 0.51 -4.57
N ASP A 31 25.21 -0.08 -3.56
CA ASP A 31 25.13 -1.52 -3.38
C ASP A 31 23.71 -2.00 -3.71
N GLU A 32 23.59 -3.29 -4.04
CA GLU A 32 22.32 -3.93 -4.36
C GLU A 32 22.12 -5.16 -3.48
N ARG A 33 20.89 -5.35 -3.01
CA ARG A 33 20.46 -6.54 -2.29
C ARG A 33 19.16 -7.07 -2.89
N GLU A 34 19.20 -8.33 -3.24
CA GLU A 34 18.02 -9.10 -3.60
C GLU A 34 17.55 -9.85 -2.35
N MET A 35 16.24 -9.80 -2.07
CA MET A 35 15.60 -10.46 -0.93
C MET A 35 14.27 -11.06 -1.37
N GLY A 36 13.64 -11.88 -0.52
CA GLY A 36 12.34 -12.43 -0.82
C GLY A 36 12.31 -13.37 -2.02
N THR A 37 13.43 -14.03 -2.30
CA THR A 37 13.51 -15.05 -3.38
C THR A 37 12.57 -16.22 -3.14
N ASP A 38 12.16 -16.44 -1.90
CA ASP A 38 11.18 -17.42 -1.46
C ASP A 38 9.75 -17.10 -1.92
N VAL A 39 9.41 -15.81 -2.04
CA VAL A 39 8.05 -15.34 -2.36
C VAL A 39 7.97 -14.49 -3.63
N GLY A 40 9.10 -14.05 -4.18
CA GLY A 40 9.19 -13.26 -5.42
C GLY A 40 8.20 -12.08 -5.50
N THR A 41 8.06 -11.52 -6.70
CA THR A 41 7.05 -10.50 -6.99
C THR A 41 6.40 -10.75 -8.35
N PRO A 42 5.06 -10.76 -8.45
CA PRO A 42 4.37 -11.01 -9.72
C PRO A 42 4.40 -9.81 -10.66
N ASN A 43 4.53 -8.60 -10.14
CA ASN A 43 4.61 -7.37 -10.93
C ASN A 43 5.63 -6.41 -10.32
N PRO A 44 6.84 -6.36 -10.88
CA PRO A 44 7.92 -5.52 -10.35
C PRO A 44 7.66 -4.03 -10.45
N ARG A 45 6.60 -3.63 -11.16
CA ARG A 45 6.50 -2.24 -11.60
C ARG A 45 6.02 -1.26 -10.55
N LYS A 46 5.28 -1.69 -9.51
CA LYS A 46 4.69 -0.77 -8.51
C LYS A 46 4.35 -1.46 -7.19
N ASN A 47 5.07 -2.51 -6.87
CA ASN A 47 4.71 -3.36 -5.73
C ASN A 47 5.83 -3.49 -4.71
N SER A 48 6.70 -2.49 -4.63
CA SER A 48 7.82 -2.51 -3.67
C SER A 48 8.12 -1.12 -3.15
N GLU A 49 8.18 -0.99 -1.83
CA GLU A 49 8.47 0.26 -1.11
C GLU A 49 9.43 0.01 0.04
N VAL A 50 10.07 1.06 0.52
CA VAL A 50 10.98 1.01 1.66
C VAL A 50 10.73 2.17 2.61
N ALA A 51 10.62 1.87 3.89
CA ALA A 51 10.59 2.85 4.97
C ALA A 51 11.81 2.69 5.88
N THR A 52 12.13 3.75 6.62
CA THR A 52 13.17 3.71 7.67
C THR A 52 12.64 4.37 8.93
N ASP A 53 12.94 3.77 10.09
CA ASP A 53 12.56 4.33 11.38
C ASP A 53 13.57 5.34 11.92
N SER A 54 13.28 5.91 13.09
CA SER A 54 14.11 6.95 13.72
C SER A 54 15.52 6.49 14.12
N GLU A 55 15.78 5.19 14.18
CA GLU A 55 17.11 4.59 14.44
C GLU A 55 17.77 4.02 13.18
N SER A 56 17.23 4.34 11.99
CA SER A 56 17.76 3.90 10.70
C SER A 56 17.60 2.41 10.41
N ASN A 57 16.72 1.69 11.14
CA ASN A 57 16.31 0.37 10.68
C ASN A 57 15.46 0.53 9.42
N ALA A 58 15.63 -0.38 8.47
CA ALA A 58 14.94 -0.32 7.19
C ALA A 58 13.95 -1.50 7.03
N TYR A 59 12.80 -1.20 6.40
CA TYR A 59 11.72 -2.15 6.16
C TYR A 59 11.39 -2.12 4.68
N HIS A 60 11.76 -3.17 3.96
CA HIS A 60 11.41 -3.34 2.55
C HIS A 60 10.11 -4.12 2.44
N ILE A 61 9.14 -3.56 1.74
CA ILE A 61 7.78 -4.10 1.58
C ILE A 61 7.52 -4.39 0.10
N TRP A 62 6.90 -5.53 -0.22
CA TRP A 62 6.52 -5.88 -1.59
C TRP A 62 5.32 -6.82 -1.65
N THR A 63 4.72 -6.93 -2.83
CA THR A 63 3.70 -7.94 -3.14
C THR A 63 4.38 -9.22 -3.62
N GLY A 64 4.15 -10.33 -2.94
CA GLY A 64 4.68 -11.65 -3.31
C GLY A 64 3.93 -12.30 -4.46
N ASN A 65 4.45 -13.46 -4.92
CA ASN A 65 3.87 -14.24 -6.02
C ASN A 65 2.44 -14.75 -5.73
N ASP A 66 2.12 -14.95 -4.46
CA ASP A 66 0.78 -15.32 -3.98
C ASP A 66 -0.15 -14.12 -3.76
N GLN A 67 0.30 -12.94 -4.21
CA GLN A 67 -0.41 -11.66 -4.05
C GLN A 67 -0.54 -11.17 -2.60
N GLY A 68 0.15 -11.76 -1.62
CA GLY A 68 0.26 -11.25 -0.26
C GLY A 68 1.29 -10.12 -0.15
N ILE A 69 1.19 -9.30 0.88
CA ILE A 69 2.22 -8.31 1.23
C ILE A 69 3.26 -8.97 2.13
N TYR A 70 4.52 -8.78 1.77
CA TYR A 70 5.69 -9.30 2.49
C TYR A 70 6.63 -8.19 2.92
N MET A 71 7.45 -8.49 3.91
CA MET A 71 8.43 -7.60 4.49
C MET A 71 9.77 -8.33 4.72
N SER A 72 10.88 -7.62 4.54
CA SER A 72 12.20 -7.93 5.04
C SER A 72 12.78 -6.73 5.77
N ARG A 73 13.60 -6.96 6.80
CA ARG A 73 14.14 -5.91 7.68
C ARG A 73 15.66 -5.89 7.65
N SER A 74 16.21 -4.71 7.82
CA SER A 74 17.63 -4.48 8.10
C SER A 74 17.78 -3.61 9.34
N ILE A 75 18.69 -3.99 10.25
CA ILE A 75 19.05 -3.24 11.46
C ILE A 75 20.49 -2.72 11.43
N ASP A 76 21.12 -2.79 10.28
CA ASP A 76 22.53 -2.42 10.06
C ASP A 76 22.73 -1.57 8.81
N SER A 77 21.77 -0.68 8.55
CA SER A 77 21.82 0.27 7.43
C SER A 77 21.94 -0.42 6.06
N GLY A 78 21.23 -1.55 5.89
CA GLY A 78 21.16 -2.28 4.62
C GLY A 78 22.26 -3.31 4.37
N ASP A 79 23.21 -3.49 5.30
CA ASP A 79 24.29 -4.48 5.11
C ASP A 79 23.77 -5.91 5.12
N SER A 80 22.83 -6.21 6.01
CA SER A 80 22.14 -7.49 6.06
C SER A 80 20.61 -7.32 6.16
N TRP A 81 19.89 -8.33 5.70
CA TRP A 81 18.43 -8.39 5.68
C TRP A 81 17.96 -9.74 6.20
N ASP A 82 16.69 -9.81 6.63
CA ASP A 82 16.08 -11.07 7.04
C ASP A 82 16.28 -12.15 5.97
N ALA A 83 16.66 -13.35 6.39
CA ALA A 83 16.89 -14.48 5.49
C ALA A 83 15.60 -15.03 4.88
N GLU A 84 14.49 -14.88 5.61
CA GLU A 84 13.15 -15.30 5.18
C GLU A 84 12.21 -14.09 5.21
N SER A 85 11.29 -14.06 4.26
CA SER A 85 10.28 -13.01 4.16
C SER A 85 9.17 -13.20 5.17
N ILE A 86 8.70 -12.11 5.77
CA ILE A 86 7.59 -12.11 6.71
C ILE A 86 6.33 -11.69 5.96
N ARG A 87 5.32 -12.57 5.88
CA ARG A 87 4.00 -12.16 5.37
C ARG A 87 3.31 -11.27 6.41
N ILE A 88 2.90 -10.06 6.00
CA ILE A 88 2.26 -9.08 6.88
C ILE A 88 0.78 -8.86 6.57
N SER A 89 0.30 -9.22 5.37
CA SER A 89 -1.13 -9.20 5.06
C SER A 89 -1.83 -10.47 5.54
N PRO A 90 -3.12 -10.40 5.95
CA PRO A 90 -3.93 -11.58 6.25
C PRO A 90 -4.00 -12.54 5.07
N ILE A 91 -4.16 -13.83 5.35
CA ILE A 91 -4.25 -14.85 4.30
C ILE A 91 -5.55 -14.73 3.50
N GLU A 92 -6.58 -14.16 4.09
CA GLU A 92 -7.88 -13.92 3.46
C GLU A 92 -7.80 -12.83 2.38
N VAL A 93 -6.83 -11.93 2.47
CA VAL A 93 -6.54 -10.96 1.42
C VAL A 93 -5.71 -11.66 0.36
N ILE A 94 -6.39 -12.12 -0.69
CA ILE A 94 -5.82 -13.00 -1.73
C ILE A 94 -5.25 -12.27 -2.93
N SER A 95 -5.44 -10.96 -2.99
CA SER A 95 -4.82 -10.10 -4.01
C SER A 95 -4.55 -8.72 -3.45
N THR A 96 -3.35 -8.20 -3.68
CA THR A 96 -2.94 -6.87 -3.23
C THR A 96 -2.32 -6.06 -4.34
N ALA A 97 -2.39 -4.73 -4.22
CA ALA A 97 -1.76 -3.79 -5.15
C ALA A 97 -1.37 -2.49 -4.43
N PHE A 98 -0.36 -1.81 -4.95
CA PHE A 98 0.10 -0.48 -4.52
C PHE A 98 0.43 -0.37 -3.03
N PRO A 99 1.28 -1.25 -2.49
CA PRO A 99 1.73 -1.09 -1.12
C PRO A 99 2.51 0.22 -0.97
N GLN A 100 2.26 0.93 0.13
CA GLN A 100 3.00 2.10 0.58
C GLN A 100 3.32 1.93 2.05
N THR A 101 4.44 2.46 2.51
CA THR A 101 4.90 2.26 3.88
C THR A 101 5.61 3.48 4.44
N ASP A 102 5.47 3.68 5.73
CA ASP A 102 6.26 4.64 6.51
C ASP A 102 6.52 4.06 7.90
N ALA A 103 7.55 4.56 8.59
CA ALA A 103 7.97 4.10 9.90
C ALA A 103 8.23 5.27 10.84
N GLY A 104 7.86 5.09 12.11
CA GLY A 104 8.08 6.05 13.18
C GLY A 104 9.30 5.70 14.03
N ASP A 105 9.07 5.40 15.30
CA ASP A 105 10.11 4.89 16.21
C ASP A 105 10.48 3.43 15.90
N PRO A 106 11.61 2.91 16.41
CA PRO A 106 12.09 1.58 16.07
C PRO A 106 11.05 0.49 16.24
N GLY A 107 10.84 -0.27 15.15
CA GLY A 107 9.85 -1.35 15.09
C GLY A 107 8.40 -0.90 14.93
N ARG A 108 8.14 0.39 14.77
CA ARG A 108 6.79 0.94 14.60
C ARG A 108 6.57 1.35 13.14
N ILE A 109 5.81 0.55 12.41
CA ILE A 109 5.58 0.73 10.98
C ILE A 109 4.10 0.69 10.64
N ALA A 110 3.74 1.35 9.54
CA ALA A 110 2.45 1.20 8.90
C ALA A 110 2.62 0.92 7.41
N VAL A 111 1.72 0.11 6.86
CA VAL A 111 1.66 -0.26 5.45
C VAL A 111 0.23 -0.13 4.98
N THR A 112 -0.01 0.57 3.89
CA THR A 112 -1.31 0.60 3.22
C THR A 112 -1.24 -0.11 1.88
N TYR A 113 -2.33 -0.69 1.44
CA TYR A 113 -2.45 -1.35 0.13
C TYR A 113 -3.92 -1.49 -0.27
N LEU A 114 -4.16 -1.65 -1.56
CA LEU A 114 -5.45 -2.13 -2.04
C LEU A 114 -5.47 -3.65 -1.92
N GLY A 115 -6.53 -4.19 -1.35
CA GLY A 115 -6.67 -5.62 -1.12
C GLY A 115 -8.03 -6.16 -1.54
N SER A 116 -8.06 -7.41 -2.01
CA SER A 116 -9.28 -8.14 -2.36
C SER A 116 -9.32 -9.48 -1.66
N GLU A 117 -10.52 -9.83 -1.17
CA GLU A 117 -10.83 -11.12 -0.55
C GLU A 117 -11.69 -12.01 -1.48
N ASN A 118 -12.17 -11.48 -2.61
CA ASN A 118 -13.12 -12.16 -3.46
C ASN A 118 -12.63 -12.48 -4.88
N GLY A 119 -11.37 -12.20 -5.18
CA GLY A 119 -10.77 -12.50 -6.47
C GLY A 119 -9.35 -11.95 -6.59
N SER A 120 -8.64 -12.38 -7.61
CA SER A 120 -7.25 -12.02 -7.83
C SER A 120 -7.01 -11.38 -9.19
N LEU A 121 -6.07 -10.46 -9.24
CA LEU A 121 -5.50 -9.94 -10.50
C LEU A 121 -4.83 -11.04 -11.33
N LEU A 122 -4.50 -12.18 -10.72
CA LEU A 122 -3.91 -13.33 -11.40
C LEU A 122 -4.95 -14.26 -12.05
N ASP A 123 -6.24 -14.14 -11.68
CA ASP A 123 -7.29 -15.05 -12.12
C ASP A 123 -7.76 -14.77 -13.55
N SER A 124 -7.26 -13.71 -14.18
CA SER A 124 -7.71 -13.27 -15.49
C SER A 124 -6.73 -13.64 -16.60
N ALA A 125 -7.26 -14.30 -17.65
CA ALA A 125 -6.67 -14.22 -18.97
C ALA A 125 -6.99 -12.84 -19.56
N ASP A 126 -6.08 -12.26 -20.33
CA ASP A 126 -6.43 -11.11 -21.16
C ASP A 126 -7.47 -11.52 -22.22
N ILE A 127 -8.04 -10.53 -22.91
CA ILE A 127 -9.02 -10.74 -23.98
C ILE A 127 -8.47 -11.59 -25.13
N ASP A 128 -7.16 -11.70 -25.26
CA ASP A 128 -6.45 -12.51 -26.27
C ASP A 128 -6.11 -13.93 -25.74
N GLY A 129 -6.49 -14.26 -24.50
CA GLY A 129 -6.20 -15.56 -23.86
C GLY A 129 -4.75 -15.70 -23.35
N ASN A 130 -3.97 -14.64 -23.36
CA ASN A 130 -2.66 -14.62 -22.76
C ASN A 130 -2.82 -14.39 -21.25
N ASN A 131 -2.23 -15.27 -20.49
CA ASN A 131 -2.21 -15.11 -19.03
C ASN A 131 -1.21 -14.02 -18.65
N TRP A 132 -1.68 -12.79 -18.56
CA TRP A 132 -0.91 -11.65 -18.09
C TRP A 132 -0.87 -11.65 -16.56
N SER A 133 -0.17 -12.58 -16.01
CA SER A 133 0.03 -12.64 -14.58
C SER A 133 0.54 -11.29 -14.07
N GLY A 134 -0.23 -10.64 -13.23
CA GLY A 134 0.16 -9.42 -12.53
C GLY A 134 -0.03 -8.10 -13.27
N ASN A 135 -0.65 -8.05 -14.42
CA ASN A 135 -0.88 -6.78 -15.13
C ASN A 135 -2.12 -6.01 -14.69
N GLY A 136 -3.04 -6.62 -13.96
CA GLY A 136 -4.26 -5.95 -13.51
C GLY A 136 -5.19 -5.46 -14.62
N HIS A 137 -4.90 -5.76 -15.89
CA HIS A 137 -5.69 -5.28 -17.01
C HIS A 137 -7.08 -5.87 -17.07
N THR A 138 -7.23 -7.06 -16.52
CA THR A 138 -8.41 -7.89 -16.76
C THR A 138 -8.90 -8.61 -15.52
N ALA A 139 -8.76 -8.01 -14.32
CA ALA A 139 -9.40 -8.63 -13.15
C ALA A 139 -10.88 -8.89 -13.47
N PRO A 140 -11.44 -10.07 -13.13
CA PRO A 140 -12.82 -10.39 -13.42
C PRO A 140 -13.74 -9.27 -12.92
N ALA A 141 -14.73 -8.92 -13.70
CA ALA A 141 -15.79 -8.03 -13.26
C ALA A 141 -16.37 -8.58 -11.95
N GLY A 142 -16.45 -7.76 -10.90
CA GLY A 142 -16.91 -8.20 -9.58
C GLY A 142 -15.81 -8.52 -8.58
N VAL A 143 -14.52 -8.43 -8.94
CA VAL A 143 -13.44 -8.39 -7.95
C VAL A 143 -13.42 -7.01 -7.31
N HIS A 144 -13.56 -6.96 -5.99
CA HIS A 144 -13.63 -5.72 -5.22
C HIS A 144 -12.32 -5.49 -4.48
N TYR A 145 -11.72 -4.34 -4.70
CA TYR A 145 -10.55 -3.89 -3.97
C TYR A 145 -10.92 -2.82 -2.97
N TYR A 146 -10.53 -3.05 -1.74
CA TYR A 146 -10.71 -2.13 -0.62
C TYR A 146 -9.36 -1.58 -0.17
N LEU A 147 -9.38 -0.46 0.52
CA LEU A 147 -8.20 0.09 1.15
C LEU A 147 -7.97 -0.58 2.50
N TYR A 148 -6.76 -1.10 2.69
CA TYR A 148 -6.30 -1.72 3.94
C TYR A 148 -5.16 -0.94 4.54
N VAL A 149 -5.06 -1.00 5.86
CA VAL A 149 -3.87 -0.62 6.61
C VAL A 149 -3.45 -1.78 7.49
N THR A 150 -2.15 -2.05 7.49
CA THR A 150 -1.49 -2.99 8.41
C THR A 150 -0.44 -2.23 9.17
N TYR A 151 -0.39 -2.37 10.49
CA TYR A 151 0.64 -1.76 11.31
C TYR A 151 1.23 -2.76 12.29
N SER A 152 2.46 -2.47 12.74
CA SER A 152 3.14 -3.17 13.81
C SER A 152 3.79 -2.17 14.76
N LEU A 153 3.83 -2.51 16.04
CA LEU A 153 4.52 -1.74 17.08
C LEU A 153 5.80 -2.43 17.54
N ASN A 154 6.05 -3.62 16.99
CA ASN A 154 7.16 -4.49 17.36
C ASN A 154 7.74 -5.21 16.12
N ALA A 155 7.78 -4.53 14.99
CA ALA A 155 8.23 -5.10 13.72
C ALA A 155 9.68 -5.61 13.78
N LEU A 156 10.50 -5.19 14.74
CA LEU A 156 11.89 -5.66 14.94
C LEU A 156 12.00 -6.89 15.84
N ASP A 157 10.92 -7.32 16.48
CA ASP A 157 10.95 -8.52 17.32
C ASP A 157 11.20 -9.77 16.47
N GLU A 158 11.70 -10.84 17.10
CA GLU A 158 11.87 -12.14 16.45
C GLU A 158 10.53 -12.69 15.92
N THR A 159 9.45 -12.40 16.64
CA THR A 159 8.08 -12.76 16.25
C THR A 159 7.21 -11.50 16.28
N PRO A 160 7.21 -10.70 15.20
CA PRO A 160 6.44 -9.47 15.16
C PRO A 160 4.94 -9.74 15.05
N THR A 161 4.15 -8.80 15.56
CA THR A 161 2.70 -8.82 15.49
C THR A 161 2.21 -7.77 14.51
N PHE A 162 1.31 -8.13 13.61
CA PHE A 162 0.69 -7.24 12.64
C PHE A 162 -0.81 -7.15 12.86
N HIS A 163 -1.32 -5.93 12.85
CA HIS A 163 -2.74 -5.62 12.96
C HIS A 163 -3.21 -5.04 11.63
N THR A 164 -4.16 -5.73 11.00
CA THR A 164 -4.69 -5.31 9.71
C THR A 164 -6.15 -4.92 9.83
N GLN A 165 -6.51 -3.84 9.15
CA GLN A 165 -7.87 -3.37 9.05
C GLN A 165 -8.20 -2.91 7.63
N ARG A 166 -9.38 -3.31 7.14
CA ARG A 166 -10.02 -2.67 5.99
C ARG A 166 -10.56 -1.32 6.44
N ILE A 167 -10.11 -0.26 5.80
CA ILE A 167 -10.43 1.11 6.20
C ILE A 167 -11.40 1.82 5.25
N SER A 168 -11.66 1.29 4.07
CA SER A 168 -12.74 1.77 3.21
C SER A 168 -14.01 0.93 3.42
N ASP A 169 -15.16 1.60 3.57
CA ASP A 169 -16.46 0.94 3.73
C ASP A 169 -16.94 0.31 2.42
N ASP A 170 -16.74 1.01 1.32
CA ASP A 170 -17.05 0.61 -0.04
C ASP A 170 -15.77 0.29 -0.83
N PRO A 171 -15.89 -0.41 -1.97
CA PRO A 171 -14.73 -0.70 -2.81
C PRO A 171 -14.07 0.58 -3.33
N VAL A 172 -12.74 0.63 -3.30
CA VAL A 172 -11.96 1.69 -3.96
C VAL A 172 -11.83 1.41 -5.47
N GLN A 173 -11.90 0.14 -5.86
CA GLN A 173 -11.86 -0.29 -7.25
C GLN A 173 -12.66 -1.58 -7.43
N ILE A 174 -13.31 -1.72 -8.59
CA ILE A 174 -13.99 -2.95 -9.00
C ILE A 174 -13.42 -3.42 -10.33
N GLY A 175 -13.06 -4.71 -10.39
CA GLY A 175 -12.51 -5.33 -11.58
C GLY A 175 -11.08 -4.87 -11.89
N ALA A 176 -10.76 -4.66 -13.16
CA ALA A 176 -9.41 -4.42 -13.63
C ALA A 176 -8.80 -3.13 -13.07
N MET A 177 -7.52 -3.21 -12.73
CA MET A 177 -6.64 -2.07 -12.50
C MET A 177 -5.65 -1.98 -13.66
N CYS A 178 -5.52 -0.82 -14.28
CA CYS A 178 -4.50 -0.67 -15.30
C CYS A 178 -3.13 -0.42 -14.69
N LEU A 179 -2.33 -1.44 -14.54
CA LEU A 179 -0.97 -1.36 -13.99
C LEU A 179 0.12 -1.18 -15.06
N ASN A 180 -0.24 -1.26 -16.35
CA ASN A 180 0.71 -1.13 -17.45
C ASN A 180 0.33 0.06 -18.36
N SER A 181 1.31 0.82 -18.79
CA SER A 181 1.13 2.07 -19.55
C SER A 181 0.72 1.88 -21.02
N GLY A 182 0.66 0.64 -21.53
CA GLY A 182 0.51 0.40 -22.95
C GLY A 182 -0.91 0.49 -23.45
N ASP A 183 -1.84 -0.22 -22.86
CA ASP A 183 -3.17 -0.41 -23.39
C ASP A 183 -4.22 -0.60 -22.31
N CYS A 184 -4.57 0.50 -21.65
CA CYS A 184 -5.61 0.52 -20.63
C CYS A 184 -7.00 0.74 -21.22
N ARG A 185 -7.20 0.34 -22.49
CA ARG A 185 -8.47 0.47 -23.17
C ARG A 185 -9.36 -0.72 -22.85
N THR A 186 -10.63 -0.45 -22.70
CA THR A 186 -11.66 -1.49 -22.71
C THR A 186 -12.13 -1.72 -24.12
N ASP A 187 -12.77 -2.87 -24.39
CA ASP A 187 -13.40 -3.16 -25.68
C ASP A 187 -14.43 -2.12 -26.10
N GLU A 188 -14.97 -1.36 -25.14
CA GLU A 188 -15.94 -0.29 -25.34
C GLU A 188 -15.32 1.10 -25.53
N GLY A 189 -13.98 1.19 -25.57
CA GLY A 189 -13.24 2.44 -25.79
C GLY A 189 -12.97 3.28 -24.54
N GLY A 190 -13.33 2.81 -23.35
CA GLY A 190 -13.02 3.44 -22.06
C GLY A 190 -11.59 3.17 -21.58
N SER A 191 -11.24 3.70 -20.42
CA SER A 191 -9.93 3.50 -19.79
C SER A 191 -10.10 3.04 -18.33
N ASN A 192 -9.32 2.03 -17.95
CA ASN A 192 -9.25 1.52 -16.55
C ASN A 192 -8.20 2.26 -15.71
N ARG A 193 -7.68 3.41 -16.17
CA ARG A 193 -6.65 4.19 -15.43
C ARG A 193 -7.23 5.21 -14.45
N ASN A 194 -8.33 4.94 -13.86
CA ASN A 194 -8.98 5.84 -12.91
C ASN A 194 -8.25 5.94 -11.55
N LEU A 195 -7.42 4.96 -11.18
CA LEU A 195 -6.60 5.01 -9.96
C LEU A 195 -5.29 5.78 -10.13
N LEU A 196 -4.81 5.98 -11.36
CA LEU A 196 -3.58 6.71 -11.70
C LEU A 196 -2.30 6.25 -11.00
N ASP A 197 -2.34 5.14 -10.26
CA ASP A 197 -1.19 4.57 -9.53
C ASP A 197 -0.63 5.44 -8.38
N PHE A 198 -1.41 6.34 -7.83
CA PHE A 198 -0.98 7.30 -6.82
C PHE A 198 -1.65 7.03 -5.47
N ASN A 199 -1.03 6.15 -4.70
CA ASN A 199 -1.27 6.04 -3.28
C ASN A 199 0.00 6.48 -2.56
N ASP A 200 -0.18 7.01 -1.37
CA ASP A 200 0.93 7.39 -0.49
C ASP A 200 0.51 7.24 0.96
N LEU A 201 1.50 7.02 1.84
CA LEU A 201 1.31 6.92 3.27
C LEU A 201 2.39 7.75 3.95
N THR A 202 2.00 8.49 4.97
CA THR A 202 2.94 9.24 5.81
C THR A 202 2.46 9.27 7.26
N ILE A 203 3.38 9.61 8.17
CA ILE A 203 3.14 9.72 9.60
C ILE A 203 3.32 11.18 10.00
N ASP A 204 2.34 11.75 10.70
CA ASP A 204 2.46 13.10 11.25
C ASP A 204 3.34 13.15 12.50
N LEU A 205 3.56 14.36 13.02
CA LEU A 205 4.37 14.58 14.23
C LEU A 205 3.78 13.96 15.51
N GLU A 206 2.52 13.58 15.49
CA GLU A 206 1.85 12.88 16.59
C GLU A 206 1.95 11.36 16.48
N GLY A 207 2.54 10.86 15.37
CA GLY A 207 2.64 9.43 15.08
C GLY A 207 1.37 8.83 14.46
N ARG A 208 0.52 9.68 13.90
CA ARG A 208 -0.74 9.31 13.25
C ARG A 208 -0.50 9.03 11.77
N VAL A 209 -1.05 7.95 11.27
CA VAL A 209 -0.95 7.56 9.87
C VAL A 209 -1.96 8.32 9.03
N TYR A 210 -1.48 8.92 7.95
CA TYR A 210 -2.26 9.53 6.87
C TYR A 210 -2.06 8.72 5.59
N ILE A 211 -3.14 8.50 4.85
CA ILE A 211 -3.14 7.75 3.61
C ILE A 211 -3.83 8.56 2.54
N ALA A 212 -3.09 8.93 1.50
CA ALA A 212 -3.62 9.53 0.29
C ALA A 212 -3.81 8.46 -0.78
N PHE A 213 -4.96 8.41 -1.41
CA PHE A 213 -5.25 7.39 -2.43
C PHE A 213 -6.20 7.91 -3.50
N ALA A 214 -6.15 7.25 -4.65
CA ALA A 214 -7.14 7.46 -5.70
C ALA A 214 -8.30 6.47 -5.48
N ASP A 215 -9.50 7.00 -5.28
CA ASP A 215 -10.73 6.25 -5.18
C ASP A 215 -11.36 6.15 -6.56
N GLY A 216 -11.37 4.97 -7.14
CA GLY A 216 -11.88 4.69 -8.48
C GLY A 216 -13.31 4.15 -8.51
N CYS A 217 -13.99 4.10 -7.35
CA CYS A 217 -15.35 3.59 -7.23
C CYS A 217 -16.21 4.54 -6.40
N ILE A 218 -16.56 5.69 -6.96
CA ILE A 218 -17.36 6.75 -6.32
C ILE A 218 -18.81 6.75 -6.82
N ASP A 219 -19.69 7.49 -6.13
CA ASP A 219 -21.10 7.73 -6.49
C ASP A 219 -21.90 6.44 -6.76
N GLY A 220 -22.33 6.22 -7.99
CA GLY A 220 -23.10 5.05 -8.38
C GLY A 220 -22.33 3.73 -8.23
N CYS A 221 -21.03 3.72 -8.40
CA CYS A 221 -20.19 2.57 -8.15
C CYS A 221 -20.18 2.18 -6.66
N ALA A 222 -20.04 3.15 -5.76
CA ALA A 222 -20.06 2.91 -4.31
C ALA A 222 -21.42 2.39 -3.82
N THR A 223 -22.53 2.87 -4.39
CA THR A 223 -23.88 2.49 -4.01
C THR A 223 -24.42 1.24 -4.69
N SER A 224 -23.86 0.87 -5.84
CA SER A 224 -24.22 -0.33 -6.61
C SER A 224 -22.95 -0.92 -7.22
N PRO A 225 -22.22 -1.72 -6.43
CA PRO A 225 -20.92 -2.24 -6.82
C PRO A 225 -20.96 -3.35 -7.89
N ASP A 226 -22.08 -3.54 -8.58
CA ASP A 226 -22.14 -4.37 -9.77
C ASP A 226 -21.18 -3.83 -10.85
N PRO A 227 -20.69 -4.68 -11.76
CA PRO A 227 -19.73 -4.25 -12.78
C PRO A 227 -20.22 -3.00 -13.51
N GLN A 228 -19.55 -1.89 -13.26
CA GLN A 228 -19.82 -0.64 -13.96
C GLN A 228 -19.12 -0.68 -15.32
N PRO A 229 -19.71 -0.11 -16.37
CA PRO A 229 -18.97 0.12 -17.60
C PRO A 229 -17.69 0.90 -17.32
N ALA A 230 -16.60 0.55 -18.00
CA ALA A 230 -15.29 1.16 -17.72
C ALA A 230 -15.26 2.67 -17.96
N ASP A 231 -16.10 3.16 -18.87
CA ASP A 231 -16.26 4.59 -19.19
C ASP A 231 -17.06 5.38 -18.13
N SER A 232 -17.74 4.70 -17.22
CA SER A 232 -18.45 5.33 -16.08
C SER A 232 -17.55 5.50 -14.83
N ARG A 233 -16.30 5.07 -14.88
CA ARG A 233 -15.37 5.12 -13.75
C ARG A 233 -14.78 6.51 -13.62
N ALA A 234 -15.34 7.28 -12.70
CA ALA A 234 -14.70 8.48 -12.21
C ALA A 234 -13.72 8.13 -11.08
N GLY A 235 -12.64 8.88 -10.97
CA GLY A 235 -11.69 8.77 -9.85
C GLY A 235 -11.70 10.04 -9.03
N ARG A 236 -11.48 9.92 -7.72
CA ARG A 236 -11.34 11.03 -6.79
C ARG A 236 -10.10 10.80 -5.92
N GLY A 237 -9.29 11.84 -5.72
CA GLY A 237 -8.25 11.84 -4.70
C GLY A 237 -8.87 11.97 -3.33
N SER A 238 -8.58 11.05 -2.44
CA SER A 238 -9.08 11.00 -1.07
C SER A 238 -7.92 10.90 -0.08
N VAL A 239 -8.13 11.41 1.14
CA VAL A 239 -7.17 11.29 2.24
C VAL A 239 -7.89 10.75 3.45
N TYR A 240 -7.39 9.64 3.98
CA TYR A 240 -7.83 9.07 5.25
C TYR A 240 -6.72 9.23 6.30
N PHE A 241 -7.09 9.24 7.55
CA PHE A 241 -6.14 9.18 8.66
C PHE A 241 -6.69 8.30 9.79
N LEU A 242 -5.78 7.65 10.50
CA LEU A 242 -6.16 6.85 11.66
C LEU A 242 -6.45 7.77 12.85
N ASN A 243 -7.73 7.89 13.20
CA ASN A 243 -8.18 8.81 14.25
C ASN A 243 -7.85 8.30 15.67
N SER A 244 -7.74 6.99 15.83
CA SER A 244 -7.45 6.33 17.10
C SER A 244 -6.48 5.16 16.89
N GLY A 245 -5.90 4.69 17.94
CA GLY A 245 -4.93 3.61 17.94
C GLY A 245 -3.56 4.07 18.48
N PRO A 246 -2.56 3.20 18.47
CA PRO A 246 -1.25 3.54 18.99
C PRO A 246 -0.54 4.55 18.07
N SER A 247 0.14 5.52 18.69
CA SER A 247 1.08 6.37 17.98
C SER A 247 2.25 5.54 17.45
N LEU A 248 2.74 5.87 16.27
CA LEU A 248 4.01 5.33 15.76
C LEU A 248 5.24 6.05 16.32
N TYR A 249 5.05 7.08 17.17
CA TYR A 249 6.09 7.74 17.96
C TYR A 249 5.81 7.60 19.45
N LEU A 250 6.70 6.90 20.16
CA LEU A 250 6.60 6.66 21.62
C LEU A 250 6.67 7.95 22.43
N SER A 251 7.45 8.92 21.97
CA SER A 251 7.68 10.18 22.70
C SER A 251 6.43 11.03 22.88
N ASN A 252 5.42 10.81 22.06
CA ASN A 252 4.18 11.59 22.07
C ASN A 252 3.04 10.93 22.88
N GLY A 253 3.33 9.80 23.54
CA GLY A 253 2.33 8.99 24.22
C GLY A 253 1.46 8.21 23.22
N ASP A 254 0.70 7.25 23.71
CA ASP A 254 -0.27 6.57 22.87
C ASP A 254 -1.39 7.53 22.46
N LEU A 255 -1.82 7.49 21.21
CA LEU A 255 -3.00 8.23 20.75
C LEU A 255 -4.28 7.86 21.52
N SER A 256 -4.25 6.75 22.27
CA SER A 256 -5.28 6.39 23.24
C SER A 256 -5.38 7.35 24.42
N ASP A 257 -4.31 8.10 24.76
CA ASP A 257 -4.32 9.11 25.82
C ASP A 257 -4.97 10.43 25.37
N LEU A 258 -5.15 10.64 24.07
CA LEU A 258 -5.82 11.79 23.50
C LEU A 258 -7.34 11.60 23.38
N THR A 259 -7.83 10.40 23.52
CA THR A 259 -9.25 10.07 23.58
C THR A 259 -9.58 9.55 24.98
N SER A 260 -10.52 10.17 25.68
CA SER A 260 -10.92 9.84 27.04
C SER A 260 -11.59 8.46 27.22
N GLU A 261 -11.44 7.56 26.26
CA GLU A 261 -11.90 6.17 26.33
C GLU A 261 -10.75 5.24 25.92
N SER A 262 -10.30 4.44 26.88
CA SER A 262 -9.34 3.36 26.65
C SER A 262 -9.96 2.31 25.72
N VAL A 263 -9.56 2.29 24.47
CA VAL A 263 -9.94 1.25 23.51
C VAL A 263 -8.93 0.11 23.64
N SER A 264 -9.39 -1.03 24.16
CA SER A 264 -8.67 -2.30 24.03
C SER A 264 -8.53 -2.63 22.55
N LEU A 265 -7.30 -2.80 22.06
CA LEU A 265 -7.00 -3.09 20.65
C LEU A 265 -7.51 -4.45 20.16
N ASP A 266 -8.05 -5.28 21.06
CA ASP A 266 -8.39 -6.66 20.73
C ASP A 266 -9.80 -6.84 20.10
N ASP A 267 -10.69 -5.83 20.14
CA ASP A 267 -12.10 -6.10 19.77
C ASP A 267 -12.90 -4.93 19.16
N LYS A 268 -12.32 -3.81 18.74
CA LYS A 268 -13.13 -2.73 18.14
C LYS A 268 -12.52 -2.17 16.86
N PRO A 269 -13.36 -1.95 15.82
CA PRO A 269 -12.91 -1.30 14.61
C PRO A 269 -12.41 0.12 14.91
N VAL A 270 -11.30 0.50 14.31
CA VAL A 270 -10.81 1.88 14.29
C VAL A 270 -11.88 2.75 13.62
N THR A 271 -12.34 3.77 14.31
CA THR A 271 -13.31 4.69 13.71
C THR A 271 -12.57 5.70 12.85
N LEU A 272 -12.77 5.61 11.55
CA LEU A 272 -12.34 6.64 10.62
C LEU A 272 -13.19 7.88 10.82
N LEU A 273 -12.60 9.01 11.11
CA LEU A 273 -13.29 10.27 11.00
C LEU A 273 -13.12 10.83 9.60
N ALA A 274 -14.27 10.86 8.98
CA ALA A 274 -14.71 11.63 7.83
C ALA A 274 -13.69 12.49 7.10
N GLU A 275 -13.61 12.17 5.83
CA GLU A 275 -13.51 13.05 4.69
C GLU A 275 -13.58 14.55 5.06
N GLN A 276 -12.46 15.24 5.03
CA GLN A 276 -12.49 16.68 4.83
C GLN A 276 -12.62 16.95 3.33
N SER A 277 -13.87 16.95 2.84
CA SER A 277 -14.17 17.55 1.55
C SER A 277 -13.76 19.02 1.60
N ARG A 278 -12.73 19.39 0.84
CA ARG A 278 -12.46 20.80 0.59
C ARG A 278 -13.61 21.39 -0.23
N PRO A 279 -14.29 22.40 0.24
CA PRO A 279 -15.23 23.13 -0.61
C PRO A 279 -14.42 23.99 -1.59
N ASN A 280 -14.80 23.88 -2.86
CA ASN A 280 -14.46 24.74 -3.98
C ASN A 280 -13.28 24.39 -4.88
N GLU A 281 -13.70 23.70 -5.89
CA GLU A 281 -13.25 23.78 -7.26
C GLU A 281 -13.08 25.22 -7.75
N ARG A 282 -11.88 25.59 -8.17
CA ARG A 282 -11.74 26.59 -9.21
C ARG A 282 -11.69 25.85 -10.55
N LYS A 283 -12.78 25.90 -11.29
CA LYS A 283 -12.74 25.67 -12.74
C LYS A 283 -11.76 26.67 -13.33
N VAL A 284 -10.65 26.18 -13.83
CA VAL A 284 -9.81 26.93 -14.77
C VAL A 284 -10.35 26.60 -16.15
N GLU A 285 -11.14 27.48 -16.72
CA GLU A 285 -11.40 27.50 -18.15
C GLU A 285 -10.10 27.95 -18.81
N MET A 286 -9.50 27.08 -19.60
CA MET A 286 -8.47 27.48 -20.53
C MET A 286 -9.13 27.81 -21.87
N GLU A 287 -9.00 29.08 -22.28
CA GLU A 287 -9.22 29.53 -23.64
C GLU A 287 -8.15 28.98 -24.60
#